data_e55c7be4f4f177faa2833e7c1a9fe0e1
#
_entry.id   e55c7be4f4f177faa2833e7c1a9fe0e1
#
_cell.length_a   1.000
_cell.length_b   1.000
_cell.length_c   1.000
_cell.angle_alpha   90.00
_cell.angle_beta   90.00
_cell.angle_gamma   90.00
#
_symmetry.space_group_name_H-M   'P 1'
#
loop_
_entity.id
_entity.type
_entity.pdbx_description
1 polymer ?
#
loop_
_entity_poly.entity_id
_entity_poly.type
_entity_poly.pdbx_seq_one_letter_code
_entity_poly.pdbx_strand_id
1 'polypeptide(L)'
;MNEALIRSLTPGVLTVLVRRGADFAAAEDAVQDALVEAVRVWPADPPRDAKGWLITVAWRKFLDVTRSDAARRRREDLVEEEPAPGSAPAVDDTLQLYFLCAHPSLTPSSAVALTLRAVGGLTTRQIAQAYLVPEATMAQRISRAKRTVSGVRFDQPGDVATVLRVLYLVFNEGYSGDVDLAAEAIRLTRQLAAAIDHPEVAGLLALMLLHHARRAARTAPDGSLVPLAEQDRGRWDTTSIAEGVVILQTALARDRLGEFQAQAAIAALHADAPTAGETDWVQIVEWYDELARLTDSPVVRLNRAVAVGEADGPRAGLAALAALDDTVPRHTAVSAYLHERDGDLPTAARLYAEAAHKAPNLAERDHLTRQAARLNARGGG
;
A
#
# COMPACT_ATOMS: atom_id res chain seq x y z
N MET A 1 12.42 23.75 -7.64
CA MET A 1 11.44 23.06 -8.52
C MET A 1 10.55 22.20 -7.63
N ASN A 2 9.22 22.22 -7.84
CA ASN A 2 8.29 21.51 -6.97
C ASN A 2 8.22 20.02 -7.42
N GLU A 3 8.90 19.13 -6.70
CA GLU A 3 8.91 17.68 -6.95
C GLU A 3 7.49 17.09 -6.92
N ALA A 4 6.61 17.60 -6.05
CA ALA A 4 5.21 17.19 -5.98
C ALA A 4 4.45 17.50 -7.28
N LEU A 5 4.72 18.63 -7.92
CA LEU A 5 4.13 18.98 -9.20
C LEU A 5 4.56 17.98 -10.29
N ILE A 6 5.85 17.69 -10.37
CA ILE A 6 6.37 16.72 -11.35
C ILE A 6 5.71 15.35 -11.17
N ARG A 7 5.65 14.85 -9.94
CA ARG A 7 5.01 13.57 -9.63
C ARG A 7 3.53 13.56 -10.02
N SER A 8 2.81 14.66 -9.79
CA SER A 8 1.38 14.74 -10.15
C SER A 8 1.13 14.74 -11.66
N LEU A 9 2.08 15.23 -12.45
CA LEU A 9 1.96 15.29 -13.92
C LEU A 9 2.39 14.00 -14.62
N THR A 10 3.29 13.22 -14.02
CA THR A 10 3.90 12.01 -14.63
C THR A 10 2.86 11.02 -15.17
N PRO A 11 1.82 10.60 -14.43
CA PRO A 11 0.84 9.64 -14.94
C PRO A 11 0.11 10.15 -16.18
N GLY A 12 -0.33 11.40 -16.15
CA GLY A 12 -1.05 12.00 -17.27
C GLY A 12 -0.19 12.18 -18.53
N VAL A 13 1.13 12.44 -18.37
CA VAL A 13 2.05 12.52 -19.51
C VAL A 13 2.27 11.13 -20.12
N LEU A 14 2.51 10.12 -19.28
CA LEU A 14 2.73 8.74 -19.70
C LEU A 14 1.52 8.20 -20.47
N THR A 15 0.32 8.42 -19.94
CA THR A 15 -0.94 8.02 -20.58
C THR A 15 -1.09 8.61 -21.99
N VAL A 16 -0.75 9.89 -22.18
CA VAL A 16 -0.82 10.54 -23.49
C VAL A 16 0.14 9.88 -24.48
N LEU A 17 1.36 9.55 -24.09
CA LEU A 17 2.31 8.88 -24.96
C LEU A 17 1.82 7.50 -25.40
N VAL A 18 1.32 6.70 -24.44
CA VAL A 18 0.81 5.34 -24.73
C VAL A 18 -0.40 5.41 -25.67
N ARG A 19 -1.32 6.36 -25.48
CA ARG A 19 -2.44 6.59 -26.41
C ARG A 19 -2.02 6.99 -27.82
N ARG A 20 -0.91 7.70 -27.94
CA ARG A 20 -0.33 8.03 -29.26
C ARG A 20 0.35 6.86 -29.94
N GLY A 21 0.28 5.66 -29.34
CA GLY A 21 0.84 4.43 -29.91
C GLY A 21 2.24 4.08 -29.42
N ALA A 22 2.78 4.80 -28.44
CA ALA A 22 4.05 4.40 -27.83
C ALA A 22 3.86 3.12 -26.99
N ASP A 23 4.78 2.14 -27.13
CA ASP A 23 4.86 1.04 -26.19
C ASP A 23 5.07 1.57 -24.76
N PHE A 24 4.42 0.95 -23.79
CA PHE A 24 4.45 1.42 -22.40
C PHE A 24 5.88 1.56 -21.84
N ALA A 25 6.76 0.59 -22.12
CA ALA A 25 8.13 0.64 -21.63
C ALA A 25 8.92 1.81 -22.23
N ALA A 26 8.81 2.00 -23.53
CA ALA A 26 9.46 3.11 -24.25
C ALA A 26 8.86 4.48 -23.88
N ALA A 27 7.53 4.54 -23.65
CA ALA A 27 6.86 5.74 -23.18
C ALA A 27 7.33 6.15 -21.78
N GLU A 28 7.45 5.19 -20.85
CA GLU A 28 7.92 5.47 -19.49
C GLU A 28 9.38 5.95 -19.48
N ASP A 29 10.26 5.32 -20.25
CA ASP A 29 11.65 5.75 -20.39
C ASP A 29 11.73 7.18 -20.96
N ALA A 30 10.96 7.49 -22.00
CA ALA A 30 10.92 8.82 -22.58
C ALA A 30 10.38 9.89 -21.62
N VAL A 31 9.39 9.54 -20.78
CA VAL A 31 8.87 10.42 -19.72
C VAL A 31 9.95 10.69 -18.68
N GLN A 32 10.69 9.67 -18.24
CA GLN A 32 11.79 9.86 -17.29
C GLN A 32 12.89 10.78 -17.85
N ASP A 33 13.26 10.60 -19.10
CA ASP A 33 14.22 11.49 -19.76
C ASP A 33 13.73 12.94 -19.86
N ALA A 34 12.42 13.12 -20.09
CA ALA A 34 11.81 14.45 -20.09
C ALA A 34 11.80 15.06 -18.67
N LEU A 35 11.58 14.27 -17.61
CA LEU A 35 11.67 14.73 -16.23
C LEU A 35 13.09 15.14 -15.85
N VAL A 36 14.11 14.38 -16.26
CA VAL A 36 15.51 14.77 -16.07
C VAL A 36 15.81 16.10 -16.78
N GLU A 37 15.28 16.31 -17.97
CA GLU A 37 15.45 17.56 -18.71
C GLU A 37 14.71 18.73 -18.02
N ALA A 38 13.51 18.50 -17.50
CA ALA A 38 12.76 19.48 -16.72
C ALA A 38 13.54 19.96 -15.48
N VAL A 39 14.14 19.01 -14.75
CA VAL A 39 15.01 19.34 -13.59
C VAL A 39 16.13 20.31 -13.97
N ARG A 40 16.69 20.16 -15.16
CA ARG A 40 17.80 20.98 -15.65
C ARG A 40 17.34 22.34 -16.17
N VAL A 41 16.22 22.40 -16.88
CA VAL A 41 15.78 23.59 -17.63
C VAL A 41 14.86 24.50 -16.81
N TRP A 42 13.89 23.96 -16.08
CA TRP A 42 12.85 24.75 -15.41
C TRP A 42 13.33 25.71 -14.32
N PRO A 43 14.46 25.48 -13.61
CA PRO A 43 14.97 26.50 -12.68
C PRO A 43 15.31 27.82 -13.33
N ALA A 44 15.74 27.80 -14.59
CA ALA A 44 16.11 28.99 -15.35
C ALA A 44 14.99 29.53 -16.26
N ASP A 45 14.20 28.59 -16.83
CA ASP A 45 13.13 28.89 -17.79
C ASP A 45 11.89 28.01 -17.53
N PRO A 46 11.04 28.37 -16.55
CA PRO A 46 9.85 27.61 -16.23
C PRO A 46 8.78 27.73 -17.30
N PRO A 47 8.23 26.61 -17.81
CA PRO A 47 7.21 26.65 -18.85
C PRO A 47 5.87 27.18 -18.30
N ARG A 48 5.08 27.86 -19.15
CA ARG A 48 3.73 28.31 -18.81
C ARG A 48 2.76 27.12 -18.64
N ASP A 49 2.94 26.07 -19.43
CA ASP A 49 2.23 24.80 -19.36
C ASP A 49 3.23 23.67 -19.14
N ALA A 50 3.39 23.28 -17.88
CA ALA A 50 4.32 22.23 -17.48
C ALA A 50 3.95 20.86 -18.06
N LYS A 51 2.64 20.51 -18.13
CA LYS A 51 2.17 19.25 -18.69
C LYS A 51 2.39 19.17 -20.19
N GLY A 52 2.02 20.21 -20.92
CA GLY A 52 2.22 20.29 -22.38
C GLY A 52 3.72 20.26 -22.74
N TRP A 53 4.56 20.92 -21.97
CA TRP A 53 6.02 20.86 -22.15
C TRP A 53 6.57 19.44 -21.98
N LEU A 54 6.19 18.76 -20.90
CA LEU A 54 6.60 17.36 -20.66
C LEU A 54 6.13 16.42 -21.76
N ILE A 55 4.88 16.53 -22.21
CA ILE A 55 4.35 15.73 -23.32
C ILE A 55 5.19 15.94 -24.58
N THR A 56 5.50 17.20 -24.91
CA THR A 56 6.25 17.53 -26.12
C THR A 56 7.69 16.99 -26.06
N VAL A 57 8.36 17.17 -24.94
CA VAL A 57 9.74 16.69 -24.78
C VAL A 57 9.79 15.18 -24.75
N ALA A 58 8.91 14.52 -23.97
CA ALA A 58 8.86 13.07 -23.89
C ALA A 58 8.52 12.45 -25.26
N TRP A 59 7.56 13.01 -26.00
CA TRP A 59 7.23 12.52 -27.33
C TRP A 59 8.40 12.63 -28.31
N ARG A 60 9.11 13.76 -28.32
CA ARG A 60 10.33 13.93 -29.13
C ARG A 60 11.39 12.87 -28.79
N LYS A 61 11.66 12.64 -27.49
CA LYS A 61 12.61 11.61 -27.04
C LYS A 61 12.19 10.21 -27.48
N PHE A 62 10.91 9.88 -27.34
CA PHE A 62 10.36 8.62 -27.85
C PHE A 62 10.61 8.45 -29.36
N LEU A 63 10.31 9.46 -30.17
CA LEU A 63 10.54 9.42 -31.62
C LEU A 63 12.04 9.29 -31.98
N ASP A 64 12.93 9.98 -31.24
CA ASP A 64 14.37 9.90 -31.49
C ASP A 64 14.91 8.48 -31.23
N VAL A 65 14.46 7.82 -30.16
CA VAL A 65 14.81 6.42 -29.86
C VAL A 65 14.24 5.49 -30.93
N THR A 66 12.97 5.64 -31.28
CA THR A 66 12.30 4.80 -32.29
C THR A 66 12.97 4.92 -33.66
N ARG A 67 13.36 6.14 -34.07
CA ARG A 67 14.08 6.37 -35.31
C ARG A 67 15.48 5.76 -35.28
N SER A 68 16.18 5.87 -34.18
CA SER A 68 17.50 5.23 -33.99
C SER A 68 17.40 3.72 -34.09
N ASP A 69 16.42 3.11 -33.47
CA ASP A 69 16.17 1.66 -33.51
C ASP A 69 15.67 1.22 -34.87
N ALA A 70 14.82 1.99 -35.56
CA ALA A 70 14.42 1.74 -36.94
C ALA A 70 15.61 1.85 -37.93
N ALA A 71 16.48 2.85 -37.74
CA ALA A 71 17.70 2.98 -38.54
C ALA A 71 18.66 1.81 -38.32
N ARG A 72 18.73 1.25 -37.09
CA ARG A 72 19.48 0.05 -36.78
C ARG A 72 18.87 -1.21 -37.40
N ARG A 73 17.52 -1.36 -37.37
CA ARG A 73 16.78 -2.48 -37.97
C ARG A 73 16.73 -2.37 -39.49
N ARG A 74 16.69 -1.16 -40.09
CA ARG A 74 16.77 -0.95 -41.55
C ARG A 74 18.11 -1.37 -42.13
N ARG A 75 19.13 -1.59 -41.33
CA ARG A 75 20.37 -2.28 -41.77
C ARG A 75 20.18 -3.80 -41.80
N GLU A 76 19.10 -4.30 -41.22
CA GLU A 76 18.82 -5.74 -41.14
C GLU A 76 17.57 -6.16 -41.90
N ASP A 77 16.49 -5.31 -42.10
CA ASP A 77 15.34 -5.61 -43.00
C ASP A 77 14.40 -4.41 -43.23
N LEU A 78 13.65 -4.48 -44.38
CA LEU A 78 12.85 -3.42 -45.01
C LEU A 78 11.49 -3.15 -44.39
N VAL A 79 11.15 -1.83 -44.26
CA VAL A 79 9.85 -1.15 -44.40
C VAL A 79 8.67 -1.57 -43.49
N GLU A 80 8.31 -0.70 -42.54
CA GLU A 80 6.94 -0.46 -42.10
C GLU A 80 6.69 1.03 -41.94
N GLU A 81 5.51 1.51 -42.43
CA GLU A 81 5.10 2.92 -42.43
C GLU A 81 4.76 3.43 -41.03
N GLU A 82 5.18 4.66 -40.76
CA GLU A 82 4.99 5.37 -39.48
C GLU A 82 3.56 5.91 -39.36
N PRO A 83 2.77 5.57 -38.34
CA PRO A 83 1.45 6.18 -38.15
C PRO A 83 1.57 7.64 -37.74
N ALA A 84 0.77 8.50 -38.37
CA ALA A 84 0.68 9.94 -38.05
C ALA A 84 0.19 10.15 -36.60
N PRO A 85 0.72 11.17 -35.87
CA PRO A 85 0.30 11.47 -34.52
C PRO A 85 -1.17 11.93 -34.47
N GLY A 86 -2.05 11.06 -34.01
CA GLY A 86 -3.44 11.39 -33.76
C GLY A 86 -3.57 12.37 -32.59
N SER A 87 -4.49 13.35 -32.72
CA SER A 87 -4.89 14.22 -31.61
C SER A 87 -5.49 13.35 -30.50
N ALA A 88 -4.80 13.24 -29.35
CA ALA A 88 -5.31 12.50 -28.20
C ALA A 88 -6.40 13.31 -27.51
N PRO A 89 -7.62 12.76 -27.28
CA PRO A 89 -8.66 13.42 -26.51
C PRO A 89 -8.21 13.64 -25.07
N ALA A 90 -8.73 14.69 -24.42
CA ALA A 90 -8.42 15.08 -23.05
C ALA A 90 -9.14 14.21 -22.00
N VAL A 91 -9.09 12.88 -22.15
CA VAL A 91 -9.65 11.95 -21.16
C VAL A 91 -8.54 11.58 -20.16
N ASP A 92 -8.87 11.59 -18.88
CA ASP A 92 -7.96 11.19 -17.83
C ASP A 92 -7.91 9.65 -17.74
N ASP A 93 -6.91 9.04 -18.37
CA ASP A 93 -6.71 7.59 -18.36
C ASP A 93 -5.77 7.11 -17.27
N THR A 94 -5.58 7.89 -16.23
CA THR A 94 -4.76 7.49 -15.06
C THR A 94 -5.23 6.15 -14.49
N LEU A 95 -6.55 5.88 -14.53
CA LEU A 95 -7.13 4.60 -14.12
C LEU A 95 -6.57 3.41 -14.91
N GLN A 96 -6.45 3.54 -16.23
CA GLN A 96 -5.90 2.48 -17.08
C GLN A 96 -4.43 2.18 -16.73
N LEU A 97 -3.70 3.20 -16.31
CA LEU A 97 -2.33 3.05 -15.86
C LEU A 97 -2.25 2.24 -14.56
N TYR A 98 -3.18 2.45 -13.61
CA TYR A 98 -3.29 1.61 -12.42
C TYR A 98 -3.55 0.15 -12.79
N PHE A 99 -4.49 -0.13 -13.68
CA PHE A 99 -4.79 -1.48 -14.13
C PHE A 99 -3.60 -2.17 -14.79
N LEU A 100 -2.86 -1.46 -15.63
CA LEU A 100 -1.67 -1.98 -16.27
C LEU A 100 -0.57 -2.32 -15.24
N CYS A 101 -0.33 -1.40 -14.29
CA CYS A 101 0.69 -1.58 -13.26
C CYS A 101 0.33 -2.67 -12.23
N ALA A 102 -0.95 -2.97 -12.05
CA ALA A 102 -1.47 -4.03 -11.21
C ALA A 102 -1.92 -5.27 -11.98
N HIS A 103 -1.44 -5.45 -13.23
CA HIS A 103 -1.87 -6.56 -14.08
C HIS A 103 -1.63 -7.93 -13.42
N PRO A 104 -2.59 -8.90 -13.50
CA PRO A 104 -2.47 -10.21 -12.83
C PRO A 104 -1.24 -11.05 -13.21
N SER A 105 -0.63 -10.82 -14.37
CA SER A 105 0.62 -11.49 -14.76
C SER A 105 1.85 -10.99 -14.01
N LEU A 106 1.74 -9.91 -13.25
CA LEU A 106 2.83 -9.40 -12.42
C LEU A 106 2.85 -10.09 -11.05
N THR A 107 4.04 -10.34 -10.53
CA THR A 107 4.17 -10.68 -9.11
C THR A 107 3.82 -9.46 -8.25
N PRO A 108 3.33 -9.63 -7.00
CA PRO A 108 2.99 -8.51 -6.12
C PRO A 108 4.12 -7.48 -6.00
N SER A 109 5.36 -7.93 -5.79
CA SER A 109 6.53 -7.05 -5.69
C SER A 109 6.87 -6.32 -7.00
N SER A 110 6.57 -6.91 -8.16
CA SER A 110 6.73 -6.26 -9.46
C SER A 110 5.63 -5.23 -9.71
N ALA A 111 4.38 -5.55 -9.36
CA ALA A 111 3.24 -4.64 -9.48
C ALA A 111 3.44 -3.39 -8.60
N VAL A 112 3.86 -3.59 -7.35
CA VAL A 112 4.21 -2.49 -6.43
C VAL A 112 5.30 -1.60 -7.01
N ALA A 113 6.43 -2.18 -7.45
CA ALA A 113 7.55 -1.40 -7.99
C ALA A 113 7.14 -0.62 -9.25
N LEU A 114 6.34 -1.23 -10.13
CA LEU A 114 5.86 -0.59 -11.34
C LEU A 114 4.84 0.53 -11.04
N THR A 115 3.92 0.31 -10.09
CA THR A 115 2.95 1.32 -9.65
C THR A 115 3.65 2.54 -9.06
N LEU A 116 4.62 2.35 -8.16
CA LEU A 116 5.39 3.44 -7.59
C LEU A 116 6.18 4.21 -8.66
N ARG A 117 6.71 3.51 -9.66
CA ARG A 117 7.46 4.11 -10.75
C ARG A 117 6.57 4.91 -11.70
N ALA A 118 5.54 4.28 -12.26
CA ALA A 118 4.75 4.83 -13.35
C ALA A 118 3.61 5.75 -12.86
N VAL A 119 2.95 5.40 -11.74
CA VAL A 119 1.85 6.16 -11.16
C VAL A 119 2.33 7.09 -10.05
N GLY A 120 3.22 6.61 -9.18
CA GLY A 120 3.80 7.40 -8.10
C GLY A 120 4.84 8.42 -8.57
N GLY A 121 5.44 8.21 -9.73
CA GLY A 121 6.51 9.08 -10.26
C GLY A 121 7.82 9.03 -9.46
N LEU A 122 8.02 7.95 -8.66
CA LEU A 122 9.24 7.76 -7.89
C LEU A 122 10.39 7.30 -8.79
N THR A 123 11.61 7.74 -8.45
CA THR A 123 12.82 7.24 -9.12
C THR A 123 13.13 5.81 -8.68
N THR A 124 13.83 5.05 -9.52
CA THR A 124 14.30 3.70 -9.16
C THR A 124 15.10 3.70 -7.87
N ARG A 125 15.92 4.71 -7.65
CA ARG A 125 16.71 4.89 -6.43
C ARG A 125 15.82 5.07 -5.20
N GLN A 126 14.79 5.92 -5.25
CA GLN A 126 13.85 6.12 -4.16
C GLN A 126 13.10 4.84 -3.80
N ILE A 127 12.64 4.10 -4.82
CA ILE A 127 11.96 2.81 -4.61
C ILE A 127 12.94 1.80 -4.00
N ALA A 128 14.18 1.71 -4.49
CA ALA A 128 15.19 0.80 -3.97
C ALA A 128 15.54 1.09 -2.50
N GLN A 129 15.69 2.36 -2.14
CA GLN A 129 15.93 2.80 -0.76
C GLN A 129 14.76 2.42 0.15
N ALA A 130 13.51 2.68 -0.29
CA ALA A 130 12.31 2.36 0.47
C ALA A 130 12.17 0.84 0.75
N TYR A 131 12.61 -0.01 -0.17
CA TYR A 131 12.57 -1.47 -0.03
C TYR A 131 13.88 -2.08 0.48
N LEU A 132 14.85 -1.26 0.86
CA LEU A 132 16.16 -1.69 1.38
C LEU A 132 16.86 -2.72 0.45
N VAL A 133 16.76 -2.51 -0.85
CA VAL A 133 17.40 -3.35 -1.87
C VAL A 133 18.38 -2.52 -2.72
N PRO A 134 19.42 -3.16 -3.32
CA PRO A 134 20.30 -2.46 -4.25
C PRO A 134 19.53 -1.86 -5.44
N GLU A 135 19.92 -0.66 -5.87
CA GLU A 135 19.28 0.04 -7.00
C GLU A 135 19.27 -0.80 -8.28
N ALA A 136 20.35 -1.52 -8.57
CA ALA A 136 20.42 -2.43 -9.71
C ALA A 136 19.38 -3.56 -9.65
N THR A 137 19.10 -4.10 -8.45
CA THR A 137 18.07 -5.12 -8.24
C THR A 137 16.66 -4.55 -8.51
N MET A 138 16.39 -3.33 -8.03
CA MET A 138 15.12 -2.66 -8.29
C MET A 138 14.96 -2.30 -9.76
N ALA A 139 16.02 -1.82 -10.42
CA ALA A 139 16.03 -1.53 -11.86
C ALA A 139 15.67 -2.78 -12.68
N GLN A 140 16.28 -3.94 -12.36
CA GLN A 140 15.96 -5.21 -13.02
C GLN A 140 14.51 -5.64 -12.78
N ARG A 141 13.99 -5.46 -11.56
CA ARG A 141 12.59 -5.76 -11.22
C ARG A 141 11.62 -4.93 -12.05
N ILE A 142 11.84 -3.61 -12.12
CA ILE A 142 11.03 -2.69 -12.92
C ILE A 142 11.12 -3.04 -14.41
N SER A 143 12.32 -3.31 -14.92
CA SER A 143 12.53 -3.69 -16.33
C SER A 143 11.81 -5.00 -16.70
N ARG A 144 11.83 -6.01 -15.81
CA ARG A 144 11.07 -7.25 -16.01
C ARG A 144 9.56 -6.99 -15.97
N ALA A 145 9.07 -6.18 -15.01
CA ALA A 145 7.67 -5.81 -14.92
C ALA A 145 7.18 -5.13 -16.20
N LYS A 146 7.92 -4.15 -16.71
CA LYS A 146 7.62 -3.48 -17.99
C LYS A 146 7.51 -4.49 -19.15
N ARG A 147 8.47 -5.44 -19.26
CA ARG A 147 8.42 -6.48 -20.31
C ARG A 147 7.23 -7.42 -20.15
N THR A 148 6.82 -7.74 -18.92
CA THR A 148 5.66 -8.60 -18.67
C THR A 148 4.37 -7.95 -19.15
N VAL A 149 4.23 -6.63 -18.99
CA VAL A 149 3.04 -5.87 -19.45
C VAL A 149 3.21 -5.29 -20.86
N SER A 150 4.36 -5.48 -21.51
CA SER A 150 4.54 -5.12 -22.91
C SER A 150 3.59 -5.94 -23.78
N GLY A 151 2.83 -5.27 -24.64
CA GLY A 151 1.80 -5.90 -25.47
C GLY A 151 0.42 -6.11 -24.78
N VAL A 152 0.30 -5.82 -23.47
CA VAL A 152 -1.02 -5.72 -22.84
C VAL A 152 -1.73 -4.47 -23.38
N ARG A 153 -2.96 -4.65 -23.85
CA ARG A 153 -3.74 -3.52 -24.38
C ARG A 153 -4.10 -2.54 -23.27
N PHE A 154 -3.77 -1.27 -23.48
CA PHE A 154 -3.97 -0.19 -22.51
C PHE A 154 -5.46 0.13 -22.27
N ASP A 155 -6.34 -0.26 -23.17
CA ASP A 155 -7.78 -0.01 -23.15
C ASP A 155 -8.59 -1.15 -22.51
N GLN A 156 -7.94 -2.19 -21.99
CA GLN A 156 -8.65 -3.30 -21.35
C GLN A 156 -9.11 -2.93 -19.94
N PRO A 157 -10.35 -3.31 -19.57
CA PRO A 157 -10.80 -3.17 -18.19
C PRO A 157 -9.92 -4.02 -17.27
N GLY A 158 -9.51 -3.42 -16.15
CA GLY A 158 -8.73 -4.09 -15.14
C GLY A 158 -9.53 -4.44 -13.89
N ASP A 159 -8.91 -5.16 -12.98
CA ASP A 159 -9.50 -5.54 -11.71
C ASP A 159 -9.14 -4.51 -10.62
N VAL A 160 -10.15 -3.78 -10.13
CA VAL A 160 -10.00 -2.81 -9.04
C VAL A 160 -9.47 -3.48 -7.78
N ALA A 161 -9.89 -4.70 -7.47
CA ALA A 161 -9.45 -5.40 -6.26
C ALA A 161 -7.93 -5.65 -6.29
N THR A 162 -7.37 -5.97 -7.45
CA THR A 162 -5.91 -6.13 -7.60
C THR A 162 -5.18 -4.81 -7.40
N VAL A 163 -5.69 -3.70 -7.92
CA VAL A 163 -5.11 -2.36 -7.68
C VAL A 163 -5.12 -2.03 -6.19
N LEU A 164 -6.24 -2.26 -5.51
CA LEU A 164 -6.37 -1.98 -4.08
C LEU A 164 -5.37 -2.80 -3.25
N ARG A 165 -5.18 -4.08 -3.58
CA ARG A 165 -4.15 -4.92 -2.92
C ARG A 165 -2.74 -4.37 -3.11
N VAL A 166 -2.41 -3.90 -4.31
CA VAL A 166 -1.09 -3.29 -4.60
C VAL A 166 -0.90 -2.02 -3.77
N LEU A 167 -1.90 -1.13 -3.72
CA LEU A 167 -1.83 0.11 -2.92
C LEU A 167 -1.73 -0.20 -1.42
N TYR A 168 -2.46 -1.22 -0.95
CA TYR A 168 -2.37 -1.67 0.44
C TYR A 168 -1.00 -2.25 0.79
N LEU A 169 -0.36 -2.99 -0.13
CA LEU A 169 1.02 -3.45 0.04
C LEU A 169 2.00 -2.28 0.14
N VAL A 170 1.86 -1.25 -0.70
CA VAL A 170 2.67 -0.02 -0.61
C VAL A 170 2.49 0.65 0.75
N PHE A 171 1.27 0.75 1.24
CA PHE A 171 0.96 1.34 2.54
C PHE A 171 1.61 0.59 3.70
N ASN A 172 1.57 -0.75 3.67
CA ASN A 172 2.09 -1.61 4.75
C ASN A 172 3.63 -1.64 4.81
N GLU A 173 4.33 -1.36 3.71
CA GLU A 173 5.79 -1.15 3.74
C GLU A 173 6.18 0.09 4.57
N GLY A 174 5.30 1.08 4.63
CA GLY A 174 5.25 2.16 5.58
C GLY A 174 6.47 3.08 5.57
N TYR A 175 7.45 2.81 6.40
CA TYR A 175 8.52 3.75 6.73
C TYR A 175 9.88 3.11 6.53
N SER A 176 10.46 3.25 5.34
CA SER A 176 11.87 2.91 5.12
C SER A 176 12.53 3.95 4.23
N GLY A 177 13.69 4.45 4.65
CA GLY A 177 14.46 5.46 3.94
C GLY A 177 13.83 6.85 3.94
N ASP A 178 14.17 7.66 2.91
CA ASP A 178 13.75 9.06 2.77
C ASP A 178 12.32 9.21 2.21
N VAL A 179 11.65 8.10 1.83
CA VAL A 179 10.32 8.11 1.22
C VAL A 179 9.28 7.55 2.18
N ASP A 180 8.27 8.36 2.48
CA ASP A 180 7.09 7.94 3.24
C ASP A 180 6.11 7.21 2.30
N LEU A 181 6.26 5.88 2.20
CA LEU A 181 5.41 5.04 1.36
C LEU A 181 3.95 5.03 1.82
N ALA A 182 3.69 5.20 3.13
CA ALA A 182 2.32 5.27 3.62
C ALA A 182 1.63 6.55 3.15
N ALA A 183 2.30 7.71 3.24
CA ALA A 183 1.77 8.96 2.69
C ALA A 183 1.60 8.88 1.17
N GLU A 184 2.53 8.24 0.47
CA GLU A 184 2.45 8.03 -0.98
C GLU A 184 1.26 7.14 -1.35
N ALA A 185 1.04 6.02 -0.64
CA ALA A 185 -0.11 5.16 -0.86
C ALA A 185 -1.45 5.90 -0.64
N ILE A 186 -1.55 6.72 0.41
CA ILE A 186 -2.72 7.57 0.64
C ILE A 186 -2.93 8.53 -0.53
N ARG A 187 -1.87 9.19 -1.01
CA ARG A 187 -1.94 10.10 -2.15
C ARG A 187 -2.44 9.38 -3.42
N LEU A 188 -1.89 8.22 -3.73
CA LEU A 188 -2.28 7.41 -4.88
C LEU A 188 -3.73 6.90 -4.76
N THR A 189 -4.14 6.49 -3.55
CA THR A 189 -5.52 6.02 -3.31
C THR A 189 -6.51 7.18 -3.42
N ARG A 190 -6.16 8.41 -3.01
CA ARG A 190 -6.97 9.62 -3.25
C ARG A 190 -7.13 9.91 -4.75
N GLN A 191 -6.06 9.79 -5.54
CA GLN A 191 -6.14 9.94 -6.99
C GLN A 191 -7.06 8.89 -7.61
N LEU A 192 -6.95 7.64 -7.18
CA LEU A 192 -7.83 6.56 -7.64
C LEU A 192 -9.30 6.83 -7.27
N ALA A 193 -9.57 7.30 -6.05
CA ALA A 193 -10.91 7.64 -5.58
C ALA A 193 -11.53 8.81 -6.38
N ALA A 194 -10.72 9.75 -6.87
CA ALA A 194 -11.17 10.83 -7.74
C ALA A 194 -11.45 10.34 -9.17
N ALA A 195 -10.78 9.28 -9.63
CA ALA A 195 -10.92 8.75 -10.98
C ALA A 195 -12.05 7.70 -11.10
N ILE A 196 -12.39 6.99 -10.01
CA ILE A 196 -13.42 5.95 -10.00
C ILE A 196 -14.29 6.01 -8.75
N ASP A 197 -15.57 6.05 -8.95
CA ASP A 197 -16.56 5.99 -7.87
C ASP A 197 -16.82 4.53 -7.45
N HIS A 198 -15.97 4.01 -6.53
CA HIS A 198 -16.05 2.64 -6.06
C HIS A 198 -15.97 2.57 -4.53
N PRO A 199 -16.93 1.92 -3.81
CA PRO A 199 -16.98 1.93 -2.34
C PRO A 199 -15.74 1.29 -1.68
N GLU A 200 -15.13 0.28 -2.29
CA GLU A 200 -13.91 -0.34 -1.76
C GLU A 200 -12.66 0.53 -1.93
N VAL A 201 -12.62 1.42 -2.93
CA VAL A 201 -11.56 2.43 -3.03
C VAL A 201 -11.68 3.42 -1.88
N ALA A 202 -12.89 3.86 -1.57
CA ALA A 202 -13.18 4.70 -0.41
C ALA A 202 -12.87 3.97 0.91
N GLY A 203 -13.22 2.68 1.01
CA GLY A 203 -12.90 1.82 2.16
C GLY A 203 -11.40 1.73 2.40
N LEU A 204 -10.61 1.48 1.37
CA LEU A 204 -9.14 1.46 1.47
C LEU A 204 -8.57 2.81 1.90
N LEU A 205 -9.06 3.92 1.32
CA LEU A 205 -8.61 5.25 1.72
C LEU A 205 -8.91 5.54 3.19
N ALA A 206 -10.12 5.22 3.65
CA ALA A 206 -10.51 5.36 5.05
C ALA A 206 -9.63 4.53 5.98
N LEU A 207 -9.37 3.25 5.63
CA LEU A 207 -8.49 2.36 6.38
C LEU A 207 -7.07 2.95 6.51
N MET A 208 -6.51 3.44 5.41
CA MET A 208 -5.18 4.04 5.40
C MET A 208 -5.13 5.30 6.28
N LEU A 209 -6.13 6.18 6.21
CA LEU A 209 -6.20 7.39 7.03
C LEU A 209 -6.28 7.07 8.51
N LEU A 210 -7.16 6.16 8.91
CA LEU A 210 -7.34 5.72 10.30
C LEU A 210 -6.07 5.07 10.86
N HIS A 211 -5.38 4.27 10.07
CA HIS A 211 -4.10 3.67 10.47
C HIS A 211 -2.96 4.69 10.52
N HIS A 212 -2.91 5.60 9.54
CA HIS A 212 -1.88 6.64 9.47
C HIS A 212 -2.00 7.66 10.59
N ALA A 213 -3.22 7.98 11.02
CA ALA A 213 -3.50 8.90 12.12
C ALA A 213 -2.77 8.53 13.43
N ARG A 214 -2.51 7.25 13.66
CA ARG A 214 -1.84 6.74 14.87
C ARG A 214 -0.31 6.72 14.77
N ARG A 215 0.25 7.14 13.63
CA ARG A 215 1.68 7.04 13.32
C ARG A 215 2.56 7.58 14.45
N ALA A 216 2.27 8.78 14.95
CA ALA A 216 3.08 9.45 15.96
C ALA A 216 3.11 8.72 17.30
N ALA A 217 2.13 7.84 17.58
CA ALA A 217 2.02 7.10 18.84
C ALA A 217 2.50 5.63 18.73
N ARG A 218 2.82 5.14 17.52
CA ARG A 218 3.19 3.72 17.31
C ARG A 218 4.60 3.35 17.75
N THR A 219 5.47 4.34 17.89
CA THR A 219 6.88 4.13 18.22
C THR A 219 7.26 5.01 19.41
N ALA A 220 7.88 4.43 20.41
CA ALA A 220 8.45 5.15 21.54
C ALA A 220 9.75 5.87 21.14
N PRO A 221 10.26 6.80 21.96
CA PRO A 221 11.50 7.53 21.67
C PRO A 221 12.74 6.64 21.48
N ASP A 222 12.75 5.46 22.09
CA ASP A 222 13.82 4.44 21.96
C ASP A 222 13.69 3.57 20.70
N GLY A 223 12.69 3.83 19.83
CA GLY A 223 12.42 3.06 18.63
C GLY A 223 11.58 1.81 18.85
N SER A 224 11.18 1.49 20.08
CA SER A 224 10.37 0.33 20.37
C SER A 224 8.92 0.49 19.91
N LEU A 225 8.28 -0.63 19.52
CA LEU A 225 6.86 -0.64 19.17
C LEU A 225 6.00 -0.44 20.43
N VAL A 226 5.00 0.44 20.32
CA VAL A 226 3.98 0.67 21.34
C VAL A 226 2.70 -0.07 20.93
N PRO A 227 2.23 -1.06 21.71
CA PRO A 227 0.96 -1.73 21.47
C PRO A 227 -0.21 -0.75 21.43
N LEU A 228 -1.25 -1.07 20.65
CA LEU A 228 -2.39 -0.18 20.45
C LEU A 228 -3.05 0.27 21.77
N ALA A 229 -3.17 -0.65 22.71
CA ALA A 229 -3.74 -0.38 24.03
C ALA A 229 -2.93 0.61 24.89
N GLU A 230 -1.62 0.72 24.61
CA GLU A 230 -0.66 1.57 25.34
C GLU A 230 -0.37 2.89 24.59
N GLN A 231 -0.92 3.07 23.38
CA GLN A 231 -0.69 4.29 22.60
C GLN A 231 -1.37 5.49 23.22
N ASP A 232 -0.62 6.60 23.29
CA ASP A 232 -1.18 7.91 23.66
C ASP A 232 -2.10 8.43 22.56
N ARG A 233 -3.42 8.35 22.80
CA ARG A 233 -4.45 8.79 21.87
C ARG A 233 -4.44 10.30 21.63
N GLY A 234 -3.93 11.09 22.57
CA GLY A 234 -3.73 12.53 22.41
C GLY A 234 -2.73 12.90 21.31
N ARG A 235 -1.92 11.94 20.87
CA ARG A 235 -0.96 12.11 19.75
C ARG A 235 -1.53 11.65 18.40
N TRP A 236 -2.77 11.15 18.35
CA TRP A 236 -3.41 10.74 17.13
C TRP A 236 -3.88 11.95 16.32
N ASP A 237 -3.76 11.88 15.00
CA ASP A 237 -4.24 12.92 14.09
C ASP A 237 -5.77 12.85 13.95
N THR A 238 -6.45 13.69 14.72
CA THR A 238 -7.91 13.77 14.75
C THR A 238 -8.51 14.22 13.41
N THR A 239 -7.77 14.99 12.62
CA THR A 239 -8.20 15.43 11.27
C THR A 239 -8.28 14.24 10.33
N SER A 240 -7.22 13.41 10.28
CA SER A 240 -7.22 12.19 9.47
C SER A 240 -8.25 11.17 9.95
N ILE A 241 -8.52 11.08 11.27
CA ILE A 241 -9.58 10.22 11.82
C ILE A 241 -10.95 10.70 11.32
N ALA A 242 -11.26 11.99 11.50
CA ALA A 242 -12.55 12.55 11.09
C ALA A 242 -12.79 12.38 9.59
N GLU A 243 -11.77 12.65 8.74
CA GLU A 243 -11.85 12.44 7.31
C GLU A 243 -12.10 10.96 6.97
N GLY A 244 -11.34 10.03 7.57
CA GLY A 244 -11.48 8.60 7.35
C GLY A 244 -12.88 8.09 7.72
N VAL A 245 -13.44 8.54 8.86
CA VAL A 245 -14.80 8.17 9.31
C VAL A 245 -15.86 8.67 8.33
N VAL A 246 -15.80 9.91 7.86
CA VAL A 246 -16.76 10.46 6.89
C VAL A 246 -16.72 9.69 5.55
N ILE A 247 -15.52 9.38 5.05
CA ILE A 247 -15.35 8.59 3.83
C ILE A 247 -15.95 7.20 4.00
N LEU A 248 -15.66 6.53 5.14
CA LEU A 248 -16.17 5.21 5.45
C LEU A 248 -17.69 5.18 5.52
N GLN A 249 -18.30 6.10 6.29
CA GLN A 249 -19.76 6.20 6.42
C GLN A 249 -20.44 6.37 5.06
N THR A 250 -19.86 7.21 4.19
CA THR A 250 -20.36 7.42 2.83
C THR A 250 -20.25 6.15 1.98
N ALA A 251 -19.17 5.38 2.15
CA ALA A 251 -18.99 4.12 1.42
C ALA A 251 -19.96 3.03 1.89
N LEU A 252 -20.14 2.88 3.21
CA LEU A 252 -21.06 1.90 3.82
C LEU A 252 -22.52 2.17 3.45
N ALA A 253 -22.92 3.45 3.31
CA ALA A 253 -24.27 3.83 2.92
C ALA A 253 -24.66 3.35 1.50
N ARG A 254 -23.73 2.81 0.72
CA ARG A 254 -23.99 2.27 -0.64
C ARG A 254 -24.45 0.82 -0.64
N ASP A 255 -24.51 0.17 0.51
CA ASP A 255 -24.92 -1.24 0.68
C ASP A 255 -24.16 -2.24 -0.23
N ARG A 256 -22.86 -1.97 -0.42
CA ARG A 256 -21.93 -2.78 -1.20
C ARG A 256 -20.65 -3.00 -0.39
N LEU A 257 -20.82 -3.76 0.70
CA LEU A 257 -19.74 -4.03 1.63
C LEU A 257 -18.62 -4.85 0.95
N GLY A 258 -17.38 -4.49 1.29
CA GLY A 258 -16.20 -5.22 0.87
C GLY A 258 -15.13 -5.27 1.97
N GLU A 259 -14.04 -5.93 1.66
CA GLU A 259 -12.96 -6.24 2.61
C GLU A 259 -12.37 -5.00 3.29
N PHE A 260 -12.05 -3.95 2.50
CA PHE A 260 -11.40 -2.76 3.03
C PHE A 260 -12.35 -1.88 3.84
N GLN A 261 -13.63 -1.85 3.50
CA GLN A 261 -14.65 -1.18 4.31
C GLN A 261 -14.80 -1.84 5.68
N ALA A 262 -14.86 -3.18 5.74
CA ALA A 262 -14.94 -3.92 7.00
C ALA A 262 -13.70 -3.70 7.88
N GLN A 263 -12.51 -3.74 7.29
CA GLN A 263 -11.25 -3.43 8.01
C GLN A 263 -11.22 -1.97 8.50
N ALA A 264 -11.72 -1.03 7.70
CA ALA A 264 -11.80 0.38 8.09
C ALA A 264 -12.80 0.60 9.24
N ALA A 265 -13.91 -0.14 9.27
CA ALA A 265 -14.88 -0.07 10.37
C ALA A 265 -14.26 -0.54 11.70
N ILE A 266 -13.50 -1.62 11.70
CA ILE A 266 -12.73 -2.08 12.87
C ILE A 266 -11.74 -0.99 13.32
N ALA A 267 -11.01 -0.39 12.37
CA ALA A 267 -10.05 0.66 12.68
C ALA A 267 -10.74 1.93 13.23
N ALA A 268 -11.94 2.26 12.73
CA ALA A 268 -12.74 3.40 13.21
C ALA A 268 -13.21 3.19 14.65
N LEU A 269 -13.68 2.00 15.02
CA LEU A 269 -14.08 1.67 16.39
C LEU A 269 -12.91 1.80 17.38
N HIS A 270 -11.72 1.42 16.98
CA HIS A 270 -10.53 1.68 17.79
C HIS A 270 -10.19 3.17 17.91
N ALA A 271 -10.45 3.96 16.86
CA ALA A 271 -10.16 5.38 16.84
C ALA A 271 -11.21 6.22 17.60
N ASP A 272 -12.46 5.75 17.65
CA ASP A 272 -13.57 6.40 18.33
C ASP A 272 -13.49 6.27 19.86
N ALA A 273 -12.97 5.14 20.36
CA ALA A 273 -12.87 4.89 21.79
C ALA A 273 -11.92 5.89 22.48
N PRO A 274 -12.36 6.62 23.53
CA PRO A 274 -11.52 7.57 24.27
C PRO A 274 -10.31 6.88 24.94
N THR A 275 -10.50 5.67 25.44
CA THR A 275 -9.46 4.84 26.05
C THR A 275 -9.50 3.42 25.49
N ALA A 276 -8.44 2.65 25.71
CA ALA A 276 -8.38 1.24 25.27
C ALA A 276 -9.47 0.38 25.97
N GLY A 277 -9.80 0.70 27.22
CA GLY A 277 -10.84 -0.01 27.98
C GLY A 277 -12.28 0.28 27.51
N GLU A 278 -12.51 1.37 26.78
CA GLU A 278 -13.81 1.77 26.24
C GLU A 278 -13.99 1.33 24.77
N THR A 279 -13.08 0.55 24.23
CA THR A 279 -13.20 -0.01 22.86
C THR A 279 -14.43 -0.92 22.79
N ASP A 280 -15.30 -0.70 21.81
CA ASP A 280 -16.48 -1.54 21.56
C ASP A 280 -16.08 -2.87 20.89
N TRP A 281 -15.63 -3.81 21.73
CA TRP A 281 -15.20 -5.11 21.26
C TRP A 281 -16.33 -5.97 20.71
N VAL A 282 -17.56 -5.78 21.18
CA VAL A 282 -18.74 -6.50 20.67
C VAL A 282 -18.95 -6.13 19.21
N GLN A 283 -18.97 -4.83 18.91
CA GLN A 283 -19.12 -4.37 17.53
C GLN A 283 -17.91 -4.75 16.65
N ILE A 284 -16.70 -4.77 17.22
CA ILE A 284 -15.51 -5.26 16.51
C ILE A 284 -15.62 -6.74 16.13
N VAL A 285 -16.19 -7.60 17.01
CA VAL A 285 -16.44 -9.02 16.67
C VAL A 285 -17.42 -9.13 15.51
N GLU A 286 -18.50 -8.35 15.51
CA GLU A 286 -19.48 -8.33 14.41
C GLU A 286 -18.80 -7.96 13.07
N TRP A 287 -17.93 -6.96 13.05
CA TRP A 287 -17.16 -6.60 11.84
C TRP A 287 -16.15 -7.67 11.43
N TYR A 288 -15.55 -8.38 12.38
CA TYR A 288 -14.70 -9.54 12.04
C TYR A 288 -15.51 -10.70 11.47
N ASP A 289 -16.77 -10.89 11.89
CA ASP A 289 -17.67 -11.89 11.31
C ASP A 289 -18.01 -11.56 9.86
N GLU A 290 -18.29 -10.28 9.55
CA GLU A 290 -18.46 -9.83 8.18
C GLU A 290 -17.18 -10.03 7.35
N LEU A 291 -16.05 -9.61 7.89
CA LEU A 291 -14.76 -9.74 7.20
C LEU A 291 -14.39 -11.20 6.94
N ALA A 292 -14.69 -12.12 7.86
CA ALA A 292 -14.47 -13.55 7.69
C ALA A 292 -15.36 -14.17 6.60
N ARG A 293 -16.58 -13.61 6.38
CA ARG A 293 -17.45 -14.00 5.27
C ARG A 293 -16.96 -13.50 3.91
N LEU A 294 -16.32 -12.31 3.89
CA LEU A 294 -15.77 -11.72 2.68
C LEU A 294 -14.43 -12.32 2.26
N THR A 295 -13.68 -12.86 3.24
CA THR A 295 -12.32 -13.35 3.02
C THR A 295 -12.14 -14.72 3.69
N ASP A 296 -11.56 -15.69 3.00
CA ASP A 296 -11.19 -16.96 3.64
C ASP A 296 -9.77 -16.86 4.27
N SER A 297 -9.56 -15.82 5.09
CA SER A 297 -8.24 -15.51 5.67
C SER A 297 -8.07 -16.10 7.07
N PRO A 298 -7.10 -16.98 7.28
CA PRO A 298 -6.77 -17.47 8.63
C PRO A 298 -6.33 -16.34 9.58
N VAL A 299 -5.70 -15.29 9.05
CA VAL A 299 -5.27 -14.11 9.83
C VAL A 299 -6.48 -13.31 10.33
N VAL A 300 -7.54 -13.19 9.54
CA VAL A 300 -8.80 -12.56 9.98
C VAL A 300 -9.42 -13.36 11.13
N ARG A 301 -9.48 -14.67 11.01
CA ARG A 301 -9.99 -15.55 12.07
C ARG A 301 -9.13 -15.48 13.35
N LEU A 302 -7.81 -15.37 13.20
CA LEU A 302 -6.88 -15.17 14.32
C LEU A 302 -7.17 -13.86 15.05
N ASN A 303 -7.31 -12.76 14.33
CA ASN A 303 -7.62 -11.45 14.93
C ASN A 303 -9.02 -11.43 15.55
N ARG A 304 -9.98 -12.13 14.94
CA ARG A 304 -11.31 -12.35 15.53
C ARG A 304 -11.23 -13.05 16.89
N ALA A 305 -10.38 -14.08 17.03
CA ALA A 305 -10.21 -14.77 18.31
C ALA A 305 -9.70 -13.83 19.42
N VAL A 306 -8.85 -12.87 19.09
CA VAL A 306 -8.45 -11.81 20.02
C VAL A 306 -9.65 -10.95 20.40
N ALA A 307 -10.43 -10.49 19.42
CA ALA A 307 -11.61 -9.66 19.67
C ALA A 307 -12.66 -10.37 20.54
N VAL A 308 -12.91 -11.66 20.28
CA VAL A 308 -13.76 -12.50 21.12
C VAL A 308 -13.21 -12.61 22.56
N GLY A 309 -11.88 -12.75 22.70
CA GLY A 309 -11.24 -12.76 24.01
C GLY A 309 -11.38 -11.46 24.80
N GLU A 310 -11.46 -10.33 24.11
CA GLU A 310 -11.72 -9.03 24.73
C GLU A 310 -13.23 -8.80 25.05
N ALA A 311 -14.12 -9.24 24.16
CA ALA A 311 -15.56 -9.07 24.32
C ALA A 311 -16.19 -10.04 25.33
N ASP A 312 -15.89 -11.34 25.19
CA ASP A 312 -16.56 -12.44 25.89
C ASP A 312 -15.65 -13.13 26.94
N GLY A 313 -14.44 -12.62 27.10
CA GLY A 313 -13.44 -13.14 28.02
C GLY A 313 -12.43 -14.11 27.39
N PRO A 314 -11.24 -14.23 28.03
CA PRO A 314 -10.08 -14.90 27.42
C PRO A 314 -10.32 -16.38 27.08
N ARG A 315 -11.15 -17.08 27.83
CA ARG A 315 -11.50 -18.48 27.56
C ARG A 315 -12.31 -18.66 26.27
N ALA A 316 -13.23 -17.71 25.98
CA ALA A 316 -13.94 -17.71 24.72
C ALA A 316 -12.97 -17.46 23.54
N GLY A 317 -12.02 -16.53 23.71
CA GLY A 317 -10.94 -16.30 22.75
C GLY A 317 -10.07 -17.53 22.51
N LEU A 318 -9.65 -18.22 23.58
CA LEU A 318 -8.88 -19.48 23.48
C LEU A 318 -9.66 -20.58 22.76
N ALA A 319 -10.97 -20.71 23.02
CA ALA A 319 -11.82 -21.66 22.30
C ALA A 319 -11.91 -21.32 20.80
N ALA A 320 -12.05 -20.05 20.45
CA ALA A 320 -12.04 -19.61 19.05
C ALA A 320 -10.68 -19.84 18.37
N LEU A 321 -9.57 -19.64 19.10
CA LEU A 321 -8.22 -19.87 18.63
C LEU A 321 -7.94 -21.37 18.38
N ALA A 322 -8.43 -22.26 19.24
CA ALA A 322 -8.25 -23.70 19.12
C ALA A 322 -8.86 -24.32 17.84
N ALA A 323 -9.77 -23.59 17.19
CA ALA A 323 -10.33 -23.99 15.89
C ALA A 323 -9.41 -23.65 14.69
N LEU A 324 -8.28 -23.00 14.91
CA LEU A 324 -7.33 -22.59 13.87
C LEU A 324 -6.09 -23.49 13.88
N ASP A 325 -5.46 -23.62 12.71
CA ASP A 325 -4.18 -24.29 12.56
C ASP A 325 -3.09 -23.48 13.29
N ASP A 326 -2.25 -24.15 14.06
CA ASP A 326 -1.17 -23.54 14.85
C ASP A 326 -0.02 -22.99 13.98
N THR A 327 0.01 -23.33 12.70
CA THR A 327 0.95 -22.79 11.70
C THR A 327 0.56 -21.39 11.23
N VAL A 328 -0.64 -20.91 11.55
CA VAL A 328 -1.04 -19.53 11.24
C VAL A 328 -0.05 -18.53 11.88
N PRO A 329 0.52 -17.60 11.11
CA PRO A 329 1.44 -16.62 11.64
C PRO A 329 0.89 -15.91 12.88
N ARG A 330 1.70 -15.78 13.95
CA ARG A 330 1.35 -15.19 15.25
C ARG A 330 0.36 -16.00 16.11
N HIS A 331 -0.05 -17.20 15.72
CA HIS A 331 -0.94 -18.04 16.54
C HIS A 331 -0.40 -18.21 17.96
N THR A 332 0.88 -18.57 18.11
CA THR A 332 1.54 -18.73 19.43
C THR A 332 1.54 -17.42 20.24
N ALA A 333 1.74 -16.27 19.60
CA ALA A 333 1.71 -14.97 20.27
C ALA A 333 0.30 -14.59 20.76
N VAL A 334 -0.73 -14.87 19.95
CA VAL A 334 -2.14 -14.68 20.36
C VAL A 334 -2.52 -15.62 21.47
N SER A 335 -2.09 -16.87 21.43
CA SER A 335 -2.30 -17.84 22.52
C SER A 335 -1.66 -17.33 23.81
N ALA A 336 -0.41 -16.83 23.76
CA ALA A 336 0.27 -16.23 24.92
C ALA A 336 -0.54 -15.07 25.53
N TYR A 337 -1.01 -14.17 24.68
CA TYR A 337 -1.82 -13.03 25.10
C TYR A 337 -3.12 -13.45 25.81
N LEU A 338 -3.86 -14.40 25.24
CA LEU A 338 -5.11 -14.88 25.83
C LEU A 338 -4.89 -15.64 27.15
N HIS A 339 -3.83 -16.44 27.28
CA HIS A 339 -3.44 -17.08 28.56
C HIS A 339 -3.06 -16.04 29.61
N GLU A 340 -2.35 -14.97 29.24
CA GLU A 340 -2.06 -13.87 30.16
C GLU A 340 -3.34 -13.21 30.67
N ARG A 341 -4.30 -12.97 29.79
CA ARG A 341 -5.61 -12.40 30.13
C ARG A 341 -6.44 -13.34 31.03
N ASP A 342 -6.30 -14.66 30.88
CA ASP A 342 -6.97 -15.66 31.75
C ASP A 342 -6.26 -15.84 33.10
N GLY A 343 -5.09 -15.20 33.30
CA GLY A 343 -4.29 -15.29 34.54
C GLY A 343 -3.32 -16.47 34.58
N ASP A 344 -3.22 -17.29 33.52
CA ASP A 344 -2.24 -18.37 33.41
C ASP A 344 -0.89 -17.79 32.97
N LEU A 345 -0.24 -17.08 33.92
CA LEU A 345 1.02 -16.37 33.67
C LEU A 345 2.18 -17.30 33.31
N PRO A 346 2.32 -18.52 33.89
CA PRO A 346 3.39 -19.42 33.50
C PRO A 346 3.29 -19.91 32.06
N THR A 347 2.10 -20.28 31.61
CA THR A 347 1.85 -20.69 30.22
C THR A 347 2.06 -19.51 29.27
N ALA A 348 1.56 -18.32 29.62
CA ALA A 348 1.75 -17.10 28.82
C ALA A 348 3.23 -16.77 28.62
N ALA A 349 4.04 -16.78 29.69
CA ALA A 349 5.47 -16.50 29.63
C ALA A 349 6.22 -17.47 28.70
N ARG A 350 5.94 -18.76 28.81
CA ARG A 350 6.51 -19.80 27.94
C ARG A 350 6.13 -19.57 26.47
N LEU A 351 4.85 -19.29 26.19
CA LEU A 351 4.36 -19.06 24.84
C LEU A 351 4.89 -17.77 24.23
N TYR A 352 5.05 -16.68 25.00
CA TYR A 352 5.71 -15.47 24.52
C TYR A 352 7.18 -15.72 24.13
N ALA A 353 7.93 -16.50 24.93
CA ALA A 353 9.29 -16.86 24.60
C ALA A 353 9.34 -17.71 23.30
N GLU A 354 8.44 -18.67 23.14
CA GLU A 354 8.33 -19.47 21.93
C GLU A 354 7.98 -18.59 20.71
N ALA A 355 7.01 -17.68 20.83
CA ALA A 355 6.62 -16.76 19.78
C ALA A 355 7.77 -15.82 19.38
N ALA A 356 8.60 -15.39 20.34
CA ALA A 356 9.77 -14.56 20.06
C ALA A 356 10.78 -15.26 19.13
N HIS A 357 10.97 -16.57 19.28
CA HIS A 357 11.82 -17.36 18.38
C HIS A 357 11.27 -17.46 16.95
N LYS A 358 9.94 -17.39 16.78
CA LYS A 358 9.25 -17.48 15.50
C LYS A 358 9.03 -16.09 14.84
N ALA A 359 9.34 -15.00 15.55
CA ALA A 359 9.05 -13.64 15.09
C ALA A 359 9.86 -13.28 13.82
N PRO A 360 9.19 -12.70 12.79
CA PRO A 360 9.80 -12.43 11.49
C PRO A 360 10.75 -11.23 11.49
N ASN A 361 10.66 -10.35 12.48
CA ASN A 361 11.49 -9.15 12.60
C ASN A 361 11.95 -8.87 14.03
N LEU A 362 12.98 -8.04 14.15
CA LEU A 362 13.60 -7.71 15.45
C LEU A 362 12.64 -7.00 16.42
N ALA A 363 11.84 -6.06 15.94
CA ALA A 363 10.95 -5.27 16.79
C ALA A 363 9.87 -6.14 17.45
N GLU A 364 9.29 -7.08 16.70
CA GLU A 364 8.33 -8.05 17.22
C GLU A 364 8.99 -9.03 18.20
N ARG A 365 10.20 -9.52 17.86
CA ARG A 365 10.99 -10.39 18.75
C ARG A 365 11.29 -9.71 20.07
N ASP A 366 11.77 -8.47 20.04
CA ASP A 366 12.11 -7.71 21.24
C ASP A 366 10.89 -7.44 22.11
N HIS A 367 9.73 -7.14 21.47
CA HIS A 367 8.48 -6.98 22.19
C HIS A 367 8.08 -8.28 22.92
N LEU A 368 8.02 -9.40 22.19
CA LEU A 368 7.63 -10.70 22.77
C LEU A 368 8.60 -11.18 23.85
N THR A 369 9.90 -10.94 23.67
CA THR A 369 10.92 -11.24 24.69
C THR A 369 10.69 -10.43 25.96
N ARG A 370 10.38 -9.14 25.84
CA ARG A 370 10.05 -8.29 27.00
C ARG A 370 8.79 -8.75 27.71
N GLN A 371 7.76 -9.19 26.98
CA GLN A 371 6.55 -9.72 27.59
C GLN A 371 6.85 -11.01 28.40
N ALA A 372 7.62 -11.94 27.85
CA ALA A 372 8.03 -13.15 28.55
C ALA A 372 8.83 -12.83 29.83
N ALA A 373 9.79 -11.91 29.75
CA ALA A 373 10.60 -11.49 30.90
C ALA A 373 9.75 -10.82 31.99
N ARG A 374 8.82 -9.96 31.61
CA ARG A 374 7.89 -9.28 32.54
C ARG A 374 7.04 -10.28 33.34
N LEU A 375 6.52 -11.31 32.68
CA LEU A 375 5.70 -12.32 33.34
C LEU A 375 6.52 -13.24 34.25
N ASN A 376 7.73 -13.65 33.84
CA ASN A 376 8.63 -14.43 34.67
C ASN A 376 9.03 -13.68 35.96
N ALA A 377 9.26 -12.35 35.88
CA ALA A 377 9.56 -11.54 37.06
C ALA A 377 8.37 -11.44 38.05
N ARG A 378 7.12 -11.55 37.56
CA ARG A 378 5.93 -11.57 38.43
C ARG A 378 5.61 -12.93 39.03
N GLY A 379 6.05 -14.03 38.40
CA GLY A 379 5.81 -15.40 38.86
C GLY A 379 6.90 -15.91 39.84
N GLY A 380 8.02 -15.20 39.99
CA GLY A 380 9.15 -15.58 40.86
C GLY A 380 9.17 -14.87 42.24
N GLY A 381 8.15 -14.10 42.54
CA GLY A 381 7.91 -13.49 43.89
C GLY A 381 6.69 -14.14 44.53
#